data_fe25707a50a064e37f44d70d10a55d3b
#
_entry.id   fe25707a50a064e37f44d70d10a55d3b
#
_cell.length_a   1.000
_cell.length_b   1.000
_cell.length_c   1.000
_cell.angle_alpha   90.00
_cell.angle_beta   90.00
_cell.angle_gamma   90.00
#
_symmetry.space_group_name_H-M   'P 1'
#
loop_
_entity.id
_entity.type
_entity.pdbx_description
1 polymer ?
#
loop_
_entity_poly.entity_id
_entity_poly.type
_entity_poly.pdbx_seq_one_letter_code
_entity_poly.pdbx_strand_id
1 'polypeptide(L)'
;MKTLSISLALLVSTAAVVACDKTPPPAPQEAPASSSSSTSAQANAAAPKTTPVTISGSSALQPLVNAAKEKYEATHAGASIEVSAGGSKKGIADVASGAVQVGDSDIAAPDDVKGQLVDHKVAVVGFAAMANKGDFNAKVGALSIKDLARIFSGDVKNWKDVGGSNQPIVVINRAPASGTRAVFGNIVLGGDKFVEGQTEDNSGALVEKLKQTKGAISYLALSFANPDLVTLSLKGDAGVIDPTDANIESGNYPVWSYEHMFTKGEASGASKAFIDYILTPDFQKTVLPTVKGFIPVTEMKVTKDG
;
A
#
# COMPACT_ATOMS: atom_id res chain seq x y z
N MET A 1 8.69 -32.63 46.00
CA MET A 1 9.68 -32.12 46.98
C MET A 1 11.02 -31.96 46.29
N LYS A 2 11.37 -30.74 45.93
CA LYS A 2 12.76 -30.22 45.87
C LYS A 2 12.65 -28.74 45.47
N THR A 3 12.77 -27.92 46.48
CA THR A 3 12.87 -26.47 46.43
C THR A 3 14.26 -26.07 45.95
N LEU A 4 14.37 -25.11 45.05
CA LEU A 4 15.63 -24.47 44.72
C LEU A 4 15.50 -22.96 44.93
N SER A 5 16.23 -22.45 45.92
CA SER A 5 16.29 -21.04 46.30
C SER A 5 17.20 -20.27 45.35
N ILE A 6 16.78 -19.08 44.95
CA ILE A 6 17.61 -18.13 44.20
C ILE A 6 17.99 -16.98 45.14
N SER A 7 19.29 -16.81 45.32
CA SER A 7 19.90 -15.74 46.14
C SER A 7 19.97 -14.44 45.36
N LEU A 8 19.53 -13.36 46.01
CA LEU A 8 19.59 -11.96 45.58
C LEU A 8 20.94 -11.36 46.02
N ALA A 9 21.75 -10.91 45.10
CA ALA A 9 22.99 -10.17 45.38
C ALA A 9 22.75 -8.67 45.17
N LEU A 10 22.86 -7.93 46.27
CA LEU A 10 22.75 -6.47 46.34
C LEU A 10 24.16 -5.86 46.19
N LEU A 11 24.38 -5.03 45.17
CA LEU A 11 25.62 -4.26 45.01
C LEU A 11 25.35 -2.79 45.33
N VAL A 12 25.92 -2.33 46.43
CA VAL A 12 25.97 -0.96 46.87
C VAL A 12 27.18 -0.28 46.21
N SER A 13 26.99 0.86 45.55
CA SER A 13 28.08 1.68 45.00
C SER A 13 28.04 3.07 45.62
N THR A 14 29.12 3.42 46.28
CA THR A 14 29.34 4.61 47.07
C THR A 14 29.59 5.86 46.20
N ALA A 15 29.00 6.97 46.62
CA ALA A 15 29.22 8.30 46.07
C ALA A 15 30.53 8.90 46.63
N ALA A 16 31.30 9.52 45.73
CA ALA A 16 32.43 10.40 46.10
C ALA A 16 32.08 11.84 45.75
N VAL A 17 32.08 12.67 46.77
CA VAL A 17 31.94 14.14 46.76
C VAL A 17 33.32 14.74 46.52
N VAL A 18 33.51 15.61 45.52
CA VAL A 18 34.69 16.47 45.37
C VAL A 18 34.24 17.93 45.41
N ALA A 19 34.89 18.65 46.31
CA ALA A 19 34.61 20.02 46.69
C ALA A 19 35.08 21.05 45.65
N CYS A 20 34.37 22.19 45.66
CA CYS A 20 34.65 23.42 44.91
C CYS A 20 35.92 24.11 45.37
N ASP A 21 36.70 24.63 44.45
CA ASP A 21 37.61 25.76 44.70
C ASP A 21 37.28 26.90 43.72
N LYS A 22 37.17 28.12 44.32
CA LYS A 22 36.81 29.36 43.62
C LYS A 22 38.05 30.19 43.47
N THR A 23 38.42 30.55 42.24
CA THR A 23 39.37 31.64 41.97
C THR A 23 38.74 32.63 41.00
N PRO A 24 38.81 33.96 41.24
CA PRO A 24 38.16 34.96 40.41
C PRO A 24 38.98 35.33 39.16
N PRO A 25 38.35 35.85 38.11
CA PRO A 25 39.01 36.19 36.82
C PRO A 25 39.70 37.55 36.86
N PRO A 26 40.79 37.77 36.10
CA PRO A 26 41.39 39.08 35.87
C PRO A 26 40.63 39.89 34.77
N ALA A 27 40.74 41.24 34.90
CA ALA A 27 40.07 42.24 34.11
C ALA A 27 40.61 42.34 32.66
N PRO A 28 39.88 43.04 31.77
CA PRO A 28 40.10 42.97 30.32
C PRO A 28 41.22 43.92 29.83
N GLN A 29 41.96 43.42 28.84
CA GLN A 29 42.90 44.24 28.04
C GLN A 29 42.28 44.56 26.67
N GLU A 30 42.29 45.84 26.33
CA GLU A 30 41.85 46.39 25.04
C GLU A 30 42.84 46.13 23.90
N ALA A 31 42.26 45.96 22.73
CA ALA A 31 42.66 46.33 21.35
C ALA A 31 43.61 45.41 20.59
N PRO A 32 43.73 45.52 19.25
CA PRO A 32 43.19 46.48 18.29
C PRO A 32 42.34 45.92 17.18
N ALA A 33 41.63 46.78 16.50
CA ALA A 33 40.79 46.55 15.36
C ALA A 33 41.55 45.90 14.16
N SER A 34 41.04 44.78 13.69
CA SER A 34 41.38 44.22 12.38
C SER A 34 40.11 44.13 11.56
N SER A 35 40.11 44.78 10.44
CA SER A 35 39.11 44.81 9.39
C SER A 35 38.75 43.40 8.93
N SER A 36 37.56 42.90 9.28
CA SER A 36 37.00 41.69 8.75
C SER A 36 36.16 41.98 7.51
N SER A 37 36.67 41.53 6.38
CA SER A 37 35.92 41.36 5.16
C SER A 37 34.70 40.46 5.44
N SER A 38 33.51 41.03 5.29
CA SER A 38 32.24 40.31 5.35
C SER A 38 32.11 39.36 4.16
N THR A 39 32.52 38.12 4.32
CA THR A 39 32.06 37.05 3.46
C THR A 39 30.62 36.74 3.86
N SER A 40 29.68 37.20 3.06
CA SER A 40 28.27 36.83 3.18
C SER A 40 28.14 35.30 2.95
N ALA A 41 28.18 34.54 4.02
CA ALA A 41 27.69 33.17 4.01
C ALA A 41 26.19 33.26 3.74
N GLN A 42 25.81 33.00 2.51
CA GLN A 42 24.44 32.80 2.10
C GLN A 42 23.93 31.54 2.85
N ALA A 43 23.30 31.76 3.99
CA ALA A 43 22.58 30.73 4.68
C ALA A 43 21.52 30.22 3.71
N ASN A 44 21.70 28.99 3.26
CA ASN A 44 20.70 28.26 2.51
C ASN A 44 19.52 28.06 3.48
N ALA A 45 18.61 29.05 3.50
CA ALA A 45 17.38 28.95 4.30
C ALA A 45 16.59 27.78 3.77
N ALA A 46 16.58 26.69 4.52
CA ALA A 46 15.68 25.56 4.26
C ALA A 46 14.26 26.14 4.13
N ALA A 47 13.60 25.85 3.01
CA ALA A 47 12.22 26.28 2.81
C ALA A 47 11.38 25.84 4.03
N PRO A 48 10.43 26.67 4.49
CA PRO A 48 9.60 26.33 5.63
C PRO A 48 8.90 25.00 5.32
N LYS A 49 9.08 24.01 6.20
CA LYS A 49 8.38 22.72 6.07
C LYS A 49 6.89 22.99 6.15
N THR A 50 6.18 22.66 5.08
CA THR A 50 4.70 22.69 5.08
C THR A 50 4.17 21.54 5.95
N THR A 51 2.99 21.70 6.50
CA THR A 51 2.29 20.57 7.18
C THR A 51 2.17 19.42 6.20
N PRO A 52 2.58 18.20 6.56
CA PRO A 52 2.50 17.07 5.66
C PRO A 52 1.07 16.80 5.19
N VAL A 53 0.90 16.38 3.94
CA VAL A 53 -0.33 15.74 3.48
C VAL A 53 -0.30 14.30 3.97
N THR A 54 -1.21 13.96 4.86
CA THR A 54 -1.34 12.59 5.39
C THR A 54 -2.35 11.79 4.58
N ILE A 55 -1.92 10.62 4.15
CA ILE A 55 -2.68 9.68 3.32
C ILE A 55 -2.70 8.32 4.00
N SER A 56 -3.86 7.68 4.09
CA SER A 56 -3.96 6.32 4.60
C SER A 56 -4.91 5.48 3.74
N GLY A 57 -4.72 4.15 3.74
CA GLY A 57 -5.71 3.28 3.12
C GLY A 57 -5.14 2.13 2.31
N SER A 58 -5.52 2.03 1.03
CA SER A 58 -5.18 0.90 0.18
C SER A 58 -3.68 0.69 0.04
N SER A 59 -3.23 -0.52 0.37
CA SER A 59 -1.86 -0.93 0.06
C SER A 59 -1.68 -1.34 -1.41
N ALA A 60 -2.76 -1.55 -2.17
CA ALA A 60 -2.69 -1.82 -3.60
C ALA A 60 -2.36 -0.54 -4.39
N LEU A 61 -2.90 0.61 -3.98
CA LEU A 61 -2.63 1.91 -4.57
C LEU A 61 -1.26 2.50 -4.15
N GLN A 62 -0.69 2.07 -3.02
CA GLN A 62 0.57 2.62 -2.49
C GLN A 62 1.72 2.75 -3.52
N PRO A 63 1.99 1.80 -4.44
CA PRO A 63 3.07 1.96 -5.40
C PRO A 63 2.90 3.21 -6.27
N LEU A 64 1.68 3.52 -6.71
CA LEU A 64 1.37 4.70 -7.51
C LEU A 64 1.51 5.99 -6.68
N VAL A 65 0.95 6.01 -5.46
CA VAL A 65 1.01 7.18 -4.58
C VAL A 65 2.45 7.47 -4.16
N ASN A 66 3.27 6.45 -3.91
CA ASN A 66 4.69 6.63 -3.60
C ASN A 66 5.48 7.16 -4.81
N ALA A 67 5.21 6.69 -6.03
CA ALA A 67 5.82 7.22 -7.25
C ALA A 67 5.41 8.70 -7.47
N ALA A 68 4.14 9.02 -7.25
CA ALA A 68 3.64 10.39 -7.31
C ALA A 68 4.29 11.29 -6.24
N LYS A 69 4.37 10.82 -4.99
CA LYS A 69 5.04 11.51 -3.88
C LYS A 69 6.48 11.85 -4.25
N GLU A 70 7.26 10.85 -4.67
CA GLU A 70 8.68 11.05 -5.01
C GLU A 70 8.86 12.13 -6.07
N LYS A 71 8.09 12.09 -7.14
CA LYS A 71 8.14 13.07 -8.23
C LYS A 71 7.65 14.45 -7.79
N TYR A 72 6.57 14.49 -6.99
CA TYR A 72 5.99 15.74 -6.50
C TYR A 72 6.93 16.46 -5.55
N GLU A 73 7.47 15.77 -4.55
CA GLU A 73 8.41 16.34 -3.57
C GLU A 73 9.72 16.81 -4.24
N ALA A 74 10.18 16.12 -5.28
CA ALA A 74 11.37 16.53 -6.03
C ALA A 74 11.19 17.85 -6.79
N THR A 75 9.96 18.21 -7.16
CA THR A 75 9.65 19.41 -7.97
C THR A 75 8.96 20.52 -7.19
N HIS A 76 8.48 20.24 -5.97
CA HIS A 76 7.77 21.18 -5.11
C HIS A 76 8.50 21.35 -3.78
N ALA A 77 9.42 22.30 -3.73
CA ALA A 77 10.24 22.54 -2.54
C ALA A 77 9.37 22.80 -1.29
N GLY A 78 9.63 22.05 -0.23
CA GLY A 78 8.88 22.13 1.03
C GLY A 78 7.63 21.22 1.06
N ALA A 79 7.21 20.60 -0.02
CA ALA A 79 6.15 19.60 0.01
C ALA A 79 6.56 18.38 0.86
N SER A 80 5.59 17.84 1.58
CA SER A 80 5.79 16.62 2.38
C SER A 80 4.51 15.77 2.31
N ILE A 81 4.64 14.54 1.87
CA ILE A 81 3.53 13.58 1.73
C ILE A 81 3.84 12.37 2.61
N GLU A 82 2.92 12.01 3.49
CA GLU A 82 3.03 10.84 4.36
C GLU A 82 1.98 9.81 3.98
N VAL A 83 2.44 8.62 3.59
CA VAL A 83 1.57 7.53 3.10
C VAL A 83 1.63 6.35 4.06
N SER A 84 0.48 5.88 4.50
CA SER A 84 0.36 4.72 5.37
C SER A 84 -0.63 3.69 4.82
N ALA A 85 -0.32 2.40 5.01
CA ALA A 85 -1.24 1.31 4.70
C ALA A 85 -2.24 1.07 5.84
N GLY A 86 -3.35 0.41 5.53
CA GLY A 86 -4.35 0.03 6.54
C GLY A 86 -5.56 -0.65 5.89
N GLY A 87 -5.57 -0.69 4.55
CA GLY A 87 -6.67 -1.17 3.73
C GLY A 87 -7.71 -0.08 3.44
N SER A 88 -8.45 -0.28 2.35
CA SER A 88 -9.39 0.70 1.81
C SER A 88 -10.45 1.16 2.79
N LYS A 89 -11.04 0.21 3.55
CA LYS A 89 -12.06 0.57 4.55
C LYS A 89 -11.51 1.47 5.65
N LYS A 90 -10.24 1.26 6.06
CA LYS A 90 -9.58 2.14 7.01
C LYS A 90 -9.32 3.52 6.40
N GLY A 91 -8.81 3.61 5.17
CA GLY A 91 -8.58 4.88 4.48
C GLY A 91 -9.85 5.72 4.38
N ILE A 92 -10.97 5.08 3.98
CA ILE A 92 -12.29 5.74 3.94
C ILE A 92 -12.71 6.23 5.32
N ALA A 93 -12.57 5.42 6.37
CA ALA A 93 -12.93 5.81 7.73
C ALA A 93 -12.03 6.93 8.27
N ASP A 94 -10.73 6.87 8.03
CA ASP A 94 -9.76 7.88 8.47
C ASP A 94 -10.06 9.26 7.84
N VAL A 95 -10.33 9.30 6.52
CA VAL A 95 -10.65 10.57 5.86
C VAL A 95 -12.04 11.08 6.26
N ALA A 96 -13.04 10.22 6.40
CA ALA A 96 -14.37 10.61 6.85
C ALA A 96 -14.35 11.22 8.26
N SER A 97 -13.54 10.68 9.16
CA SER A 97 -13.34 11.24 10.50
C SER A 97 -12.46 12.50 10.51
N GLY A 98 -11.68 12.76 9.45
CA GLY A 98 -10.70 13.84 9.38
C GLY A 98 -9.35 13.50 10.04
N ALA A 99 -9.08 12.21 10.32
CA ALA A 99 -7.79 11.77 10.85
C ALA A 99 -6.66 11.90 9.81
N VAL A 100 -6.99 11.83 8.52
CA VAL A 100 -6.08 12.11 7.40
C VAL A 100 -6.75 13.07 6.40
N GLN A 101 -5.95 13.71 5.54
CA GLN A 101 -6.49 14.57 4.49
C GLN A 101 -6.99 13.76 3.27
N VAL A 102 -6.40 12.59 3.03
CA VAL A 102 -6.74 11.74 1.87
C VAL A 102 -6.87 10.29 2.31
N GLY A 103 -7.94 9.65 1.85
CA GLY A 103 -8.18 8.22 2.04
C GLY A 103 -8.04 7.46 0.74
N ASP A 104 -7.06 6.55 0.66
CA ASP A 104 -6.82 5.70 -0.52
C ASP A 104 -7.70 4.46 -0.49
N SER A 105 -8.29 4.09 -1.63
CA SER A 105 -9.23 2.97 -1.68
C SER A 105 -9.30 2.27 -3.04
N ASP A 106 -9.41 0.92 -3.02
CA ASP A 106 -9.75 0.08 -4.18
C ASP A 106 -11.28 -0.05 -4.36
N ILE A 107 -12.07 0.51 -3.45
CA ILE A 107 -13.53 0.42 -3.45
C ILE A 107 -14.18 1.79 -3.29
N ALA A 108 -15.38 1.93 -3.81
CA ALA A 108 -16.19 3.13 -3.60
C ALA A 108 -16.50 3.35 -2.11
N ALA A 109 -16.74 4.59 -1.74
CA ALA A 109 -17.20 4.92 -0.41
C ALA A 109 -18.59 4.34 -0.14
N PRO A 110 -18.81 3.70 1.03
CA PRO A 110 -20.11 3.14 1.38
C PRO A 110 -21.14 4.25 1.63
N ASP A 111 -22.42 3.88 1.52
CA ASP A 111 -23.56 4.82 1.51
C ASP A 111 -23.65 5.72 2.74
N ASP A 112 -23.20 5.23 3.89
CA ASP A 112 -23.23 5.96 5.18
C ASP A 112 -22.24 7.14 5.24
N VAL A 113 -21.18 7.13 4.43
CA VAL A 113 -20.17 8.20 4.41
C VAL A 113 -19.98 8.87 3.05
N LYS A 114 -20.47 8.27 1.95
CA LYS A 114 -20.22 8.79 0.58
C LYS A 114 -20.67 10.24 0.39
N GLY A 115 -21.75 10.66 1.07
CA GLY A 115 -22.26 12.03 0.98
C GLY A 115 -21.36 13.08 1.64
N GLN A 116 -20.35 12.67 2.41
CA GLN A 116 -19.37 13.54 3.07
C GLN A 116 -18.03 13.58 2.32
N LEU A 117 -17.84 12.68 1.36
CA LEU A 117 -16.56 12.48 0.66
C LEU A 117 -16.67 12.89 -0.80
N VAL A 118 -15.59 13.48 -1.30
CA VAL A 118 -15.39 13.72 -2.73
C VAL A 118 -14.44 12.64 -3.26
N ASP A 119 -14.85 11.99 -4.34
CA ASP A 119 -14.12 10.89 -4.98
C ASP A 119 -13.26 11.42 -6.13
N HIS A 120 -11.98 11.11 -6.05
CA HIS A 120 -11.01 11.37 -7.11
C HIS A 120 -10.51 10.02 -7.66
N LYS A 121 -11.05 9.57 -8.79
CA LYS A 121 -10.59 8.36 -9.47
C LYS A 121 -9.24 8.63 -10.14
N VAL A 122 -8.16 8.08 -9.59
CA VAL A 122 -6.79 8.41 -10.01
C VAL A 122 -6.18 7.39 -10.97
N ALA A 123 -6.67 6.15 -10.96
CA ALA A 123 -6.21 5.07 -11.82
C ALA A 123 -7.24 3.94 -11.90
N VAL A 124 -6.93 2.93 -12.69
CA VAL A 124 -7.54 1.60 -12.65
C VAL A 124 -6.45 0.58 -12.33
N VAL A 125 -6.81 -0.48 -11.59
CA VAL A 125 -5.92 -1.61 -11.32
C VAL A 125 -6.65 -2.94 -11.51
N GLY A 126 -5.97 -3.90 -12.13
CA GLY A 126 -6.43 -5.29 -12.15
C GLY A 126 -6.01 -6.06 -10.90
N PHE A 127 -6.79 -7.04 -10.51
CA PHE A 127 -6.47 -7.97 -9.44
C PHE A 127 -6.42 -9.39 -9.99
N ALA A 128 -5.47 -10.19 -9.54
CA ALA A 128 -5.36 -11.57 -9.96
C ALA A 128 -5.11 -12.49 -8.77
N ALA A 129 -5.54 -13.74 -8.91
CA ALA A 129 -5.05 -14.79 -8.04
C ALA A 129 -3.56 -15.00 -8.31
N MET A 130 -2.76 -15.01 -7.26
CA MET A 130 -1.32 -15.25 -7.33
C MET A 130 -0.95 -16.39 -6.39
N ALA A 131 -0.05 -17.25 -6.86
CA ALA A 131 0.34 -18.44 -6.14
C ALA A 131 1.85 -18.53 -5.97
N ASN A 132 2.28 -19.29 -4.95
CA ASN A 132 3.67 -19.68 -4.78
C ASN A 132 4.22 -20.37 -6.04
N LYS A 133 5.45 -20.04 -6.44
CA LYS A 133 6.07 -20.55 -7.67
C LYS A 133 6.59 -21.99 -7.55
N GLY A 134 6.25 -22.76 -6.52
CA GLY A 134 6.73 -24.14 -6.34
C GLY A 134 6.35 -25.07 -7.50
N ASP A 135 6.93 -26.26 -7.51
CA ASP A 135 6.85 -27.26 -8.60
C ASP A 135 5.41 -27.62 -9.03
N PHE A 136 4.43 -27.42 -8.16
CA PHE A 136 3.03 -27.75 -8.45
C PHE A 136 2.36 -26.79 -9.44
N ASN A 137 2.91 -25.58 -9.62
CA ASN A 137 2.31 -24.55 -10.47
C ASN A 137 2.60 -24.71 -11.95
N ALA A 138 3.56 -25.56 -12.33
CA ALA A 138 3.95 -25.74 -13.73
C ALA A 138 2.81 -26.20 -14.66
N LYS A 139 1.69 -26.69 -14.10
CA LYS A 139 0.53 -27.18 -14.85
C LYS A 139 -0.75 -26.35 -14.69
N VAL A 140 -0.75 -25.38 -13.77
CA VAL A 140 -1.94 -24.54 -13.48
C VAL A 140 -1.60 -23.09 -13.79
N GLY A 141 -1.69 -22.70 -15.07
CA GLY A 141 -1.50 -21.32 -15.52
C GLY A 141 -2.77 -20.50 -15.54
N ALA A 142 -3.93 -21.16 -15.62
CA ALA A 142 -5.24 -20.52 -15.68
C ALA A 142 -6.30 -21.31 -14.92
N LEU A 143 -7.19 -20.60 -14.22
CA LEU A 143 -8.34 -21.16 -13.49
C LEU A 143 -9.63 -20.42 -13.88
N SER A 144 -10.75 -21.15 -13.92
CA SER A 144 -12.04 -20.48 -14.07
C SER A 144 -12.40 -19.70 -12.80
N ILE A 145 -13.27 -18.67 -12.92
CA ILE A 145 -13.82 -17.96 -11.75
C ILE A 145 -14.48 -18.97 -10.79
N LYS A 146 -15.15 -19.99 -11.33
CA LYS A 146 -15.77 -21.07 -10.54
C LYS A 146 -14.74 -21.87 -9.74
N ASP A 147 -13.58 -22.20 -10.33
CA ASP A 147 -12.53 -22.94 -9.61
C ASP A 147 -11.86 -22.04 -8.56
N LEU A 148 -11.62 -20.78 -8.88
CA LEU A 148 -11.16 -19.78 -7.89
C LEU A 148 -12.15 -19.69 -6.72
N ALA A 149 -13.45 -19.58 -7.01
CA ALA A 149 -14.47 -19.54 -5.97
C ALA A 149 -14.41 -20.78 -5.05
N ARG A 150 -14.29 -21.97 -5.62
CA ARG A 150 -14.18 -23.22 -4.86
C ARG A 150 -12.90 -23.32 -4.02
N ILE A 151 -11.81 -22.76 -4.51
CA ILE A 151 -10.55 -22.68 -3.75
C ILE A 151 -10.71 -21.71 -2.59
N PHE A 152 -11.17 -20.51 -2.86
CA PHE A 152 -11.26 -19.46 -1.84
C PHE A 152 -12.40 -19.63 -0.85
N SER A 153 -13.45 -20.44 -1.18
CA SER A 153 -14.46 -20.91 -0.21
C SER A 153 -13.98 -22.09 0.64
N GLY A 154 -12.87 -22.75 0.23
CA GLY A 154 -12.35 -23.95 0.91
C GLY A 154 -12.98 -25.27 0.47
N ASP A 155 -13.79 -25.29 -0.59
CA ASP A 155 -14.36 -26.52 -1.16
C ASP A 155 -13.30 -27.35 -1.88
N VAL A 156 -12.29 -26.71 -2.47
CA VAL A 156 -11.12 -27.34 -3.08
C VAL A 156 -9.90 -27.09 -2.21
N LYS A 157 -9.29 -28.18 -1.74
CA LYS A 157 -8.16 -28.16 -0.79
C LYS A 157 -6.87 -28.74 -1.34
N ASN A 158 -6.88 -29.22 -2.58
CA ASN A 158 -5.71 -29.79 -3.22
C ASN A 158 -5.61 -29.33 -4.68
N TRP A 159 -4.41 -28.93 -5.08
CA TRP A 159 -4.16 -28.45 -6.45
C TRP A 159 -4.48 -29.48 -7.53
N LYS A 160 -4.38 -30.80 -7.23
CA LYS A 160 -4.75 -31.86 -8.18
C LYS A 160 -6.22 -31.78 -8.62
N ASP A 161 -7.10 -31.25 -7.77
CA ASP A 161 -8.54 -31.18 -8.03
C ASP A 161 -8.91 -30.08 -9.04
N VAL A 162 -7.92 -29.23 -9.38
CA VAL A 162 -8.00 -28.18 -10.43
C VAL A 162 -6.90 -28.36 -11.50
N GLY A 163 -6.37 -29.56 -11.65
CA GLY A 163 -5.41 -29.91 -12.71
C GLY A 163 -3.92 -29.72 -12.36
N GLY A 164 -3.61 -29.37 -11.13
CA GLY A 164 -2.25 -29.24 -10.62
C GLY A 164 -1.64 -30.55 -10.10
N SER A 165 -0.54 -30.44 -9.40
CA SER A 165 0.11 -31.57 -8.71
C SER A 165 -0.65 -31.94 -7.42
N ASN A 166 -0.36 -33.12 -6.86
CA ASN A 166 -0.91 -33.53 -5.56
C ASN A 166 -0.23 -32.74 -4.43
N GLN A 167 -0.69 -31.52 -4.21
CA GLN A 167 -0.18 -30.56 -3.23
C GLN A 167 -1.36 -29.89 -2.53
N PRO A 168 -1.40 -29.86 -1.19
CA PRO A 168 -2.40 -29.08 -0.45
C PRO A 168 -2.40 -27.61 -0.85
N ILE A 169 -3.58 -27.03 -0.97
CA ILE A 169 -3.75 -25.57 -1.16
C ILE A 169 -3.71 -24.90 0.20
N VAL A 170 -2.94 -23.84 0.30
CA VAL A 170 -2.90 -22.95 1.47
C VAL A 170 -3.44 -21.59 1.05
N VAL A 171 -4.70 -21.30 1.38
CA VAL A 171 -5.28 -19.97 1.13
C VAL A 171 -4.72 -19.00 2.17
N ILE A 172 -4.14 -17.89 1.70
CA ILE A 172 -3.74 -16.78 2.54
C ILE A 172 -4.63 -15.60 2.19
N ASN A 173 -5.40 -15.13 3.17
CA ASN A 173 -6.37 -14.05 2.98
C ASN A 173 -5.74 -12.68 3.21
N ARG A 174 -6.48 -11.65 2.84
CA ARG A 174 -6.27 -10.26 3.26
C ARG A 174 -7.19 -9.95 4.43
N ALA A 175 -6.77 -9.02 5.27
CA ALA A 175 -7.60 -8.51 6.37
C ALA A 175 -8.96 -7.98 5.87
N PRO A 176 -10.02 -8.02 6.70
CA PRO A 176 -11.36 -7.54 6.32
C PRO A 176 -11.43 -6.07 5.87
N ALA A 177 -10.44 -5.24 6.26
CA ALA A 177 -10.31 -3.85 5.83
C ALA A 177 -9.77 -3.69 4.40
N SER A 178 -9.25 -4.75 3.78
CA SER A 178 -8.66 -4.72 2.43
C SER A 178 -9.73 -4.49 1.36
N GLY A 179 -9.53 -3.45 0.53
CA GLY A 179 -10.34 -3.25 -0.67
C GLY A 179 -10.13 -4.33 -1.72
N THR A 180 -8.87 -4.78 -1.90
CA THR A 180 -8.54 -5.93 -2.77
C THR A 180 -9.35 -7.17 -2.39
N ARG A 181 -9.51 -7.46 -1.08
CA ARG A 181 -10.38 -8.54 -0.59
C ARG A 181 -11.83 -8.30 -1.00
N ALA A 182 -12.33 -7.08 -0.83
CA ALA A 182 -13.71 -6.75 -1.17
C ALA A 182 -13.97 -6.89 -2.69
N VAL A 183 -13.10 -6.32 -3.55
CA VAL A 183 -13.23 -6.42 -5.00
C VAL A 183 -13.16 -7.87 -5.47
N PHE A 184 -12.13 -8.60 -5.06
CA PHE A 184 -11.95 -10.00 -5.45
C PHE A 184 -13.09 -10.87 -4.93
N GLY A 185 -13.51 -10.70 -3.68
CA GLY A 185 -14.60 -11.43 -3.08
C GLY A 185 -15.93 -11.20 -3.78
N ASN A 186 -16.28 -9.97 -4.09
CA ASN A 186 -17.51 -9.64 -4.81
C ASN A 186 -17.57 -10.29 -6.19
N ILE A 187 -16.46 -10.26 -6.94
CA ILE A 187 -16.41 -10.76 -8.32
C ILE A 187 -16.32 -12.30 -8.35
N VAL A 188 -15.50 -12.88 -7.49
CA VAL A 188 -15.19 -14.32 -7.52
C VAL A 188 -16.13 -15.14 -6.65
N LEU A 189 -16.48 -14.64 -5.46
CA LEU A 189 -17.28 -15.38 -4.46
C LEU A 189 -18.73 -14.87 -4.33
N GLY A 190 -19.06 -13.76 -4.97
CA GLY A 190 -20.33 -13.07 -4.74
C GLY A 190 -20.46 -12.55 -3.30
N GLY A 191 -19.37 -12.06 -2.72
CA GLY A 191 -19.28 -11.48 -1.38
C GLY A 191 -18.08 -11.95 -0.57
N ASP A 192 -18.04 -11.57 0.70
CA ASP A 192 -16.94 -11.91 1.63
C ASP A 192 -17.11 -13.33 2.23
N LYS A 193 -17.05 -14.35 1.38
CA LYS A 193 -17.25 -15.79 1.72
C LYS A 193 -15.94 -16.58 1.67
N PHE A 194 -14.86 -15.98 2.09
CA PHE A 194 -13.56 -16.63 2.11
C PHE A 194 -13.48 -17.69 3.22
N VAL A 195 -12.81 -18.81 2.91
CA VAL A 195 -12.44 -19.80 3.93
C VAL A 195 -11.58 -19.12 5.00
N GLU A 196 -11.79 -19.51 6.25
CA GLU A 196 -10.92 -19.06 7.35
C GLU A 196 -9.49 -19.58 7.16
N GLY A 197 -8.51 -18.80 7.56
CA GLY A 197 -7.10 -19.15 7.39
C GLY A 197 -6.14 -18.03 7.76
N GLN A 198 -4.90 -18.18 7.32
CA GLN A 198 -3.87 -17.14 7.50
C GLN A 198 -4.31 -15.84 6.83
N THR A 199 -3.98 -14.72 7.44
CA THR A 199 -4.38 -13.39 6.98
C THR A 199 -3.18 -12.44 7.04
N GLU A 200 -3.02 -11.61 6.00
CA GLU A 200 -2.00 -10.57 5.94
C GLU A 200 -2.65 -9.20 5.75
N ASP A 201 -2.13 -8.21 6.47
CA ASP A 201 -2.75 -6.88 6.55
C ASP A 201 -2.50 -6.02 5.31
N ASN A 202 -1.35 -6.22 4.63
CA ASN A 202 -0.97 -5.43 3.46
C ASN A 202 -0.40 -6.27 2.32
N SER A 203 -0.36 -5.69 1.12
CA SER A 203 0.05 -6.40 -0.09
C SER A 203 1.52 -6.84 -0.06
N GLY A 204 2.42 -6.03 0.51
CA GLY A 204 3.83 -6.37 0.59
C GLY A 204 4.11 -7.59 1.48
N ALA A 205 3.53 -7.61 2.68
CA ALA A 205 3.61 -8.75 3.60
C ALA A 205 3.04 -10.03 2.97
N LEU A 206 1.93 -9.90 2.25
CA LEU A 206 1.31 -11.01 1.54
C LEU A 206 2.21 -11.60 0.44
N VAL A 207 2.91 -10.75 -0.34
CA VAL A 207 3.88 -11.22 -1.34
C VAL A 207 4.96 -12.07 -0.69
N GLU A 208 5.57 -11.59 0.39
CA GLU A 208 6.61 -12.34 1.11
C GLU A 208 6.07 -13.66 1.70
N LYS A 209 4.86 -13.63 2.23
CA LYS A 209 4.22 -14.83 2.78
C LYS A 209 3.92 -15.86 1.69
N LEU A 210 3.43 -15.43 0.52
CA LEU A 210 3.20 -16.31 -0.63
C LEU A 210 4.50 -16.97 -1.11
N LYS A 211 5.59 -16.22 -1.22
CA LYS A 211 6.90 -16.73 -1.65
C LYS A 211 7.42 -17.83 -0.71
N GLN A 212 7.18 -17.70 0.59
CA GLN A 212 7.69 -18.62 1.61
C GLN A 212 6.78 -19.83 1.87
N THR A 213 5.51 -19.80 1.42
CA THR A 213 4.53 -20.84 1.74
C THR A 213 4.25 -21.74 0.56
N LYS A 214 4.76 -22.96 0.60
CA LYS A 214 4.51 -23.95 -0.45
C LYS A 214 3.01 -24.26 -0.59
N GLY A 215 2.52 -24.25 -1.82
CA GLY A 215 1.10 -24.50 -2.10
C GLY A 215 0.19 -23.29 -1.87
N ALA A 216 0.74 -22.15 -1.46
CA ALA A 216 -0.05 -20.98 -1.16
C ALA A 216 -0.66 -20.33 -2.41
N ILE A 217 -1.86 -19.77 -2.20
CA ILE A 217 -2.58 -18.93 -3.14
C ILE A 217 -3.22 -17.76 -2.38
N SER A 218 -3.26 -16.60 -3.02
CA SER A 218 -3.98 -15.44 -2.57
C SER A 218 -4.40 -14.57 -3.76
N TYR A 219 -4.84 -13.34 -3.51
CA TYR A 219 -5.25 -12.36 -4.50
C TYR A 219 -4.57 -11.03 -4.22
N LEU A 220 -4.03 -10.41 -5.26
CA LEU A 220 -3.23 -9.20 -5.21
C LEU A 220 -3.56 -8.29 -6.40
N ALA A 221 -3.32 -7.00 -6.23
CA ALA A 221 -3.25 -6.07 -7.35
C ALA A 221 -2.07 -6.43 -8.27
N LEU A 222 -2.22 -6.22 -9.57
CA LEU A 222 -1.19 -6.51 -10.57
C LEU A 222 0.08 -5.68 -10.36
N SER A 223 -0.01 -4.57 -9.64
CA SER A 223 1.14 -3.78 -9.21
C SER A 223 2.13 -4.57 -8.33
N PHE A 224 1.67 -5.66 -7.69
CA PHE A 224 2.49 -6.58 -6.90
C PHE A 224 2.90 -7.86 -7.63
N ALA A 225 2.49 -8.02 -8.90
CA ALA A 225 2.91 -9.17 -9.69
C ALA A 225 4.44 -9.13 -9.91
N ASN A 226 5.12 -10.21 -9.59
CA ASN A 226 6.56 -10.34 -9.73
C ASN A 226 6.96 -11.76 -10.17
N PRO A 227 8.20 -11.96 -10.65
CA PRO A 227 8.63 -13.25 -11.20
C PRO A 227 8.75 -14.39 -10.17
N ASP A 228 8.71 -14.08 -8.86
CA ASP A 228 8.77 -15.08 -7.80
C ASP A 228 7.40 -15.70 -7.48
N LEU A 229 6.33 -15.14 -8.06
CA LEU A 229 4.96 -15.64 -7.95
C LEU A 229 4.44 -16.07 -9.33
N VAL A 230 3.45 -16.94 -9.32
CA VAL A 230 2.65 -17.25 -10.51
C VAL A 230 1.39 -16.39 -10.48
N THR A 231 1.27 -15.47 -11.41
CA THR A 231 0.01 -14.74 -11.66
C THR A 231 -0.87 -15.63 -12.52
N LEU A 232 -2.03 -16.01 -12.01
CA LEU A 232 -2.96 -16.90 -12.70
C LEU A 232 -3.86 -16.10 -13.66
N SER A 233 -3.98 -16.62 -14.88
CA SER A 233 -4.95 -16.14 -15.86
C SER A 233 -6.35 -16.70 -15.56
N LEU A 234 -7.38 -16.11 -16.14
CA LEU A 234 -8.74 -16.66 -16.08
C LEU A 234 -8.99 -17.59 -17.25
N LYS A 235 -9.70 -18.68 -16.98
CA LYS A 235 -10.19 -19.60 -18.01
C LYS A 235 -11.66 -19.27 -18.28
N GLY A 236 -11.93 -18.66 -19.42
CA GLY A 236 -13.27 -18.40 -19.94
C GLY A 236 -13.71 -19.41 -20.99
N ASP A 237 -14.93 -19.27 -21.48
CA ASP A 237 -15.51 -20.17 -22.51
C ASP A 237 -14.76 -20.08 -23.84
N ALA A 238 -14.25 -18.90 -24.18
CA ALA A 238 -13.50 -18.64 -25.43
C ALA A 238 -11.99 -18.94 -25.31
N GLY A 239 -11.49 -19.33 -24.13
CA GLY A 239 -10.08 -19.62 -23.90
C GLY A 239 -9.50 -18.96 -22.65
N VAL A 240 -8.18 -18.79 -22.65
CA VAL A 240 -7.45 -18.16 -21.54
C VAL A 240 -7.51 -16.63 -21.71
N ILE A 241 -7.79 -15.94 -20.62
CA ILE A 241 -7.83 -14.49 -20.53
C ILE A 241 -6.75 -14.05 -19.54
N ASP A 242 -5.67 -13.52 -20.08
CA ASP A 242 -4.57 -13.01 -19.27
C ASP A 242 -4.93 -11.66 -18.63
N PRO A 243 -4.44 -11.38 -17.41
CA PRO A 243 -4.66 -10.10 -16.73
C PRO A 243 -3.76 -9.00 -17.31
N THR A 244 -3.90 -8.73 -18.62
CA THR A 244 -3.17 -7.66 -19.32
C THR A 244 -3.98 -6.37 -19.31
N ASP A 245 -3.28 -5.23 -19.47
CA ASP A 245 -3.92 -3.92 -19.53
C ASP A 245 -5.00 -3.90 -20.62
N ALA A 246 -4.72 -4.43 -21.82
CA ALA A 246 -5.68 -4.47 -22.92
C ALA A 246 -6.96 -5.29 -22.59
N ASN A 247 -6.83 -6.40 -21.87
CA ASN A 247 -7.98 -7.20 -21.43
C ASN A 247 -8.77 -6.52 -20.30
N ILE A 248 -8.11 -5.75 -19.45
CA ILE A 248 -8.76 -4.96 -18.41
C ILE A 248 -9.49 -3.78 -19.02
N GLU A 249 -8.83 -3.01 -19.90
CA GLU A 249 -9.42 -1.87 -20.62
C GLU A 249 -10.69 -2.25 -21.40
N SER A 250 -10.66 -3.40 -22.06
CA SER A 250 -11.81 -3.89 -22.83
C SER A 250 -12.90 -4.54 -21.97
N GLY A 251 -12.63 -4.81 -20.68
CA GLY A 251 -13.53 -5.53 -19.78
C GLY A 251 -13.52 -7.04 -19.97
N ASN A 252 -12.71 -7.59 -20.88
CA ASN A 252 -12.56 -9.06 -21.03
C ASN A 252 -12.04 -9.71 -19.75
N TYR A 253 -11.10 -9.06 -19.07
CA TYR A 253 -10.66 -9.46 -17.73
C TYR A 253 -11.50 -8.73 -16.68
N PRO A 254 -12.42 -9.40 -15.97
CA PRO A 254 -13.42 -8.71 -15.14
C PRO A 254 -12.94 -8.29 -13.76
N VAL A 255 -11.77 -8.80 -13.29
CA VAL A 255 -11.32 -8.59 -11.91
C VAL A 255 -10.44 -7.33 -11.84
N TRP A 256 -11.07 -6.17 -11.84
CA TRP A 256 -10.45 -4.86 -11.74
C TRP A 256 -11.33 -3.88 -10.98
N SER A 257 -10.78 -2.77 -10.55
CA SER A 257 -11.50 -1.65 -9.94
C SER A 257 -10.84 -0.32 -10.26
N TYR A 258 -11.58 0.77 -10.02
CA TYR A 258 -10.98 2.08 -9.89
C TYR A 258 -10.17 2.18 -8.61
N GLU A 259 -9.13 2.97 -8.65
CA GLU A 259 -8.37 3.43 -7.50
C GLU A 259 -8.82 4.85 -7.15
N HIS A 260 -9.23 5.03 -5.94
CA HIS A 260 -9.85 6.24 -5.42
C HIS A 260 -8.95 6.93 -4.41
N MET A 261 -8.87 8.24 -4.49
CA MET A 261 -8.39 9.11 -3.43
C MET A 261 -9.58 9.94 -2.93
N PHE A 262 -10.04 9.66 -1.72
CA PHE A 262 -11.16 10.40 -1.12
C PHE A 262 -10.67 11.59 -0.30
N THR A 263 -11.42 12.69 -0.36
CA THR A 263 -11.26 13.83 0.55
C THR A 263 -12.57 14.11 1.28
N LYS A 264 -12.49 14.62 2.52
CA LYS A 264 -13.68 15.07 3.26
C LYS A 264 -14.14 16.43 2.73
N GLY A 265 -15.21 16.43 1.96
CA GLY A 265 -15.60 17.61 1.18
C GLY A 265 -14.59 17.91 0.06
N GLU A 266 -14.69 19.11 -0.53
CA GLU A 266 -13.78 19.53 -1.60
C GLU A 266 -12.33 19.57 -1.15
N ALA A 267 -11.45 18.99 -1.97
CA ALA A 267 -10.00 19.04 -1.72
C ALA A 267 -9.50 20.48 -1.69
N SER A 268 -8.60 20.79 -0.78
CA SER A 268 -8.04 22.15 -0.64
C SER A 268 -6.56 22.14 -0.27
N GLY A 269 -5.87 23.27 -0.44
CA GLY A 269 -4.48 23.42 -0.04
C GLY A 269 -3.54 22.36 -0.65
N ALA A 270 -2.66 21.80 0.17
CA ALA A 270 -1.63 20.87 -0.28
C ALA A 270 -2.20 19.51 -0.77
N SER A 271 -3.27 19.00 -0.14
CA SER A 271 -3.91 17.77 -0.58
C SER A 271 -4.53 17.91 -1.97
N LYS A 272 -5.19 19.07 -2.24
CA LYS A 272 -5.70 19.38 -3.59
C LYS A 272 -4.57 19.43 -4.60
N ALA A 273 -3.50 20.14 -4.30
CA ALA A 273 -2.37 20.29 -5.22
C ALA A 273 -1.72 18.93 -5.55
N PHE A 274 -1.62 18.03 -4.58
CA PHE A 274 -1.10 16.68 -4.80
C PHE A 274 -2.04 15.80 -5.64
N ILE A 275 -3.34 15.82 -5.35
CA ILE A 275 -4.34 15.07 -6.14
C ILE A 275 -4.39 15.62 -7.57
N ASP A 276 -4.45 16.95 -7.72
CA ASP A 276 -4.45 17.59 -9.05
C ASP A 276 -3.20 17.18 -9.85
N TYR A 277 -2.01 17.13 -9.20
CA TYR A 277 -0.79 16.67 -9.86
C TYR A 277 -0.92 15.25 -10.42
N ILE A 278 -1.47 14.32 -9.64
CA ILE A 278 -1.69 12.93 -10.09
C ILE A 278 -2.68 12.89 -11.27
N LEU A 279 -3.65 13.79 -11.28
CA LEU A 279 -4.67 13.87 -12.34
C LEU A 279 -4.22 14.67 -13.57
N THR A 280 -3.03 15.29 -13.55
CA THR A 280 -2.53 16.00 -14.74
C THR A 280 -2.35 15.06 -15.92
N PRO A 281 -2.62 15.51 -17.16
CA PRO A 281 -2.35 14.71 -18.36
C PRO A 281 -0.89 14.26 -18.48
N ASP A 282 0.05 15.05 -17.97
CA ASP A 282 1.47 14.71 -17.96
C ASP A 282 1.72 13.51 -17.06
N PHE A 283 1.29 13.56 -15.79
CA PHE A 283 1.45 12.43 -14.87
C PHE A 283 0.77 11.15 -15.40
N GLN A 284 -0.46 11.27 -15.87
CA GLN A 284 -1.25 10.15 -16.38
C GLN A 284 -0.61 9.48 -17.61
N LYS A 285 0.11 10.24 -18.45
CA LYS A 285 0.74 9.73 -19.68
C LYS A 285 2.21 9.34 -19.50
N THR A 286 2.93 9.95 -18.56
CA THR A 286 4.39 9.79 -18.47
C THR A 286 4.84 9.05 -17.21
N VAL A 287 4.14 9.22 -16.09
CA VAL A 287 4.52 8.60 -14.80
C VAL A 287 3.68 7.36 -14.53
N LEU A 288 2.36 7.47 -14.57
CA LEU A 288 1.46 6.37 -14.22
C LEU A 288 1.79 5.07 -14.99
N PRO A 289 2.01 5.07 -16.33
CA PRO A 289 2.32 3.84 -17.07
C PRO A 289 3.68 3.22 -16.70
N THR A 290 4.56 3.95 -16.02
CA THR A 290 5.83 3.39 -15.52
C THR A 290 5.66 2.61 -14.22
N VAL A 291 4.53 2.78 -13.54
CA VAL A 291 4.19 2.03 -12.33
C VAL A 291 3.35 0.83 -12.72
N LYS A 292 3.97 -0.34 -12.68
CA LYS A 292 3.37 -1.59 -13.12
C LYS A 292 1.95 -1.79 -12.60
N GLY A 293 1.05 -2.24 -13.48
CA GLY A 293 -0.29 -2.71 -13.14
C GLY A 293 -1.33 -1.60 -12.96
N PHE A 294 -0.97 -0.35 -13.19
CA PHE A 294 -1.92 0.76 -13.19
C PHE A 294 -2.21 1.22 -14.62
N ILE A 295 -3.48 1.54 -14.88
CA ILE A 295 -4.01 1.98 -16.17
C ILE A 295 -4.66 3.35 -15.96
N PRO A 296 -4.42 4.34 -16.84
CA PRO A 296 -5.15 5.60 -16.82
C PRO A 296 -6.67 5.36 -16.93
N VAL A 297 -7.47 6.07 -16.14
CA VAL A 297 -8.94 5.94 -16.19
C VAL A 297 -9.47 6.20 -17.61
N THR A 298 -8.82 7.08 -18.36
CA THR A 298 -9.21 7.47 -19.74
C THR A 298 -8.99 6.37 -20.79
N GLU A 299 -8.19 5.35 -20.50
CA GLU A 299 -7.94 4.22 -21.41
C GLU A 299 -9.02 3.13 -21.32
N MET A 300 -9.87 3.20 -20.28
CA MET A 300 -10.94 2.22 -20.09
C MET A 300 -12.02 2.36 -21.17
N LYS A 301 -12.38 1.24 -21.77
CA LYS A 301 -13.46 1.10 -22.78
C LYS A 301 -14.78 0.67 -22.16
N VAL A 302 -14.74 0.31 -20.88
CA VAL A 302 -15.89 -0.11 -20.07
C VAL A 302 -15.88 0.63 -18.75
N THR A 303 -17.04 0.76 -18.14
CA THR A 303 -17.21 1.37 -16.81
C THR A 303 -17.75 0.36 -15.83
N LYS A 304 -17.49 0.58 -14.55
CA LYS A 304 -18.15 -0.08 -13.44
C LYS A 304 -18.83 0.98 -12.57
N ASP A 305 -19.97 0.64 -12.05
CA ASP A 305 -20.55 1.42 -10.96
C ASP A 305 -19.58 1.33 -9.78
N GLY A 306 -19.20 2.50 -9.29
CA GLY A 306 -18.23 2.61 -8.20
C GLY A 306 -18.83 2.25 -6.86
#